data_fd8ecf28d6acd0cfbb8a3a78c2c6b850
#
_entry.id   fd8ecf28d6acd0cfbb8a3a78c2c6b850
#
_cell.length_a   1.000
_cell.length_b   1.000
_cell.length_c   1.000
_cell.angle_alpha   90.00
_cell.angle_beta   90.00
_cell.angle_gamma   90.00
#
_symmetry.space_group_name_H-M   'P 1'
#
loop_
_entity.id
_entity.type
_entity.pdbx_description
1 polymer ?
#
loop_
_entity_poly.entity_id
_entity_poly.type
_entity_poly.pdbx_seq_one_letter_code
_entity_poly.pdbx_strand_id
1 'polypeptide(L)'
;IVAECAGSPATFHQAIAMVRGGGKIALVGMYEEPIKWEPAAIIRKNVRMIGCLGGSFPRAIDFLKSRRVNTKPLVTHEFPLARAREAFETQLKADEAVKVLVKP
;
A
#
# COMPACT_ATOMS: atom_id res chain seq x y z
N ILE A 1 -1.93 -9.37 13.28
CA ILE A 1 -2.49 -8.84 12.03
C ILE A 1 -1.33 -8.50 11.12
N VAL A 2 -1.48 -8.81 9.84
CA VAL A 2 -0.59 -8.35 8.76
C VAL A 2 -1.41 -7.46 7.84
N ALA A 3 -0.88 -6.30 7.47
CA ALA A 3 -1.48 -5.43 6.45
C ALA A 3 -0.65 -5.56 5.16
N GLU A 4 -1.28 -6.00 4.09
CA GLU A 4 -0.71 -6.05 2.75
C GLU A 4 -1.16 -4.80 2.01
N CYS A 5 -0.22 -3.90 1.68
CA CYS A 5 -0.52 -2.57 1.15
C CYS A 5 0.10 -2.31 -0.24
N ALA A 6 0.87 -3.26 -0.76
CA ALA A 6 1.57 -3.07 -2.04
C ALA A 6 0.80 -3.60 -3.25
N GLY A 7 -0.07 -4.61 -3.05
CA GLY A 7 -0.86 -5.18 -4.14
C GLY A 7 -0.05 -5.99 -5.15
N SER A 8 1.01 -6.66 -4.71
CA SER A 8 1.84 -7.49 -5.58
C SER A 8 1.77 -8.98 -5.21
N PRO A 9 2.00 -9.90 -6.17
CA PRO A 9 2.08 -11.33 -5.86
C PRO A 9 3.12 -11.65 -4.77
N ALA A 10 4.27 -10.99 -4.80
CA ALA A 10 5.34 -11.21 -3.83
C ALA A 10 4.90 -10.86 -2.41
N THR A 11 4.31 -9.67 -2.21
CA THR A 11 3.85 -9.21 -0.90
C THR A 11 2.64 -9.98 -0.39
N PHE A 12 1.78 -10.49 -1.29
CA PHE A 12 0.71 -11.41 -0.92
C PHE A 12 1.26 -12.71 -0.31
N HIS A 13 2.24 -13.35 -0.95
CA HIS A 13 2.87 -14.56 -0.42
C HIS A 13 3.62 -14.29 0.89
N GLN A 14 4.30 -13.14 0.99
CA GLN A 14 4.94 -12.72 2.24
C GLN A 14 3.92 -12.55 3.36
N ALA A 15 2.76 -11.93 3.10
CA ALA A 15 1.71 -11.76 4.10
C ALA A 15 1.19 -13.09 4.64
N ILE A 16 1.01 -14.10 3.75
CA ILE A 16 0.61 -15.46 4.15
C ILE A 16 1.73 -16.13 4.97
N ALA A 17 2.99 -15.96 4.60
CA ALA A 17 4.12 -16.54 5.32
C ALA A 17 4.24 -15.93 6.73
N MET A 18 4.12 -14.62 6.85
CA MET A 18 4.32 -13.86 8.10
C MET A 18 3.18 -13.98 9.09
N VAL A 19 1.95 -14.16 8.64
CA VAL A 19 0.79 -14.22 9.53
C VAL A 19 0.86 -15.45 10.44
N ARG A 20 0.65 -15.24 11.73
CA ARG A 20 0.56 -16.36 12.69
C ARG A 20 -0.71 -17.19 12.49
N GLY A 21 -0.73 -18.42 13.01
CA GLY A 21 -1.93 -19.23 13.07
C GLY A 21 -3.08 -18.49 13.80
N GLY A 22 -4.30 -18.61 13.29
CA GLY A 22 -5.49 -17.88 13.75
C GLY A 22 -5.45 -16.38 13.49
N GLY A 23 -4.44 -15.89 12.76
CA GLY A 23 -4.24 -14.46 12.50
C GLY A 23 -5.17 -13.87 11.45
N LYS A 24 -4.95 -12.60 11.15
CA LYS A 24 -5.72 -11.85 10.15
C LYS A 24 -4.77 -11.18 9.16
N ILE A 25 -5.14 -11.20 7.87
CA ILE A 25 -4.50 -10.43 6.81
C ILE A 25 -5.53 -9.40 6.32
N ALA A 26 -5.16 -8.12 6.39
CA ALA A 26 -5.90 -7.02 5.78
C ALA A 26 -5.29 -6.76 4.39
N LEU A 27 -6.06 -6.96 3.34
CA LEU A 27 -5.67 -6.68 1.96
C LEU A 27 -6.10 -5.25 1.62
N VAL A 28 -5.14 -4.36 1.55
CA VAL A 28 -5.32 -2.92 1.26
C VAL A 28 -4.81 -2.59 -0.14
N GLY A 29 -3.74 -3.28 -0.57
CA GLY A 29 -3.18 -3.13 -1.92
C GLY A 29 -4.16 -3.57 -3.00
N MET A 30 -4.16 -2.86 -4.14
CA MET A 30 -4.92 -3.26 -5.33
C MET A 30 -4.03 -4.12 -6.23
N TYR A 31 -4.54 -5.28 -6.61
CA TYR A 31 -3.84 -6.21 -7.49
C TYR A 31 -4.34 -6.03 -8.92
N GLU A 32 -3.43 -5.73 -9.82
CA GLU A 32 -3.75 -5.54 -11.25
C GLU A 32 -3.81 -6.88 -11.99
N GLU A 33 -3.09 -7.88 -11.47
CA GLU A 33 -3.02 -9.20 -12.10
C GLU A 33 -3.48 -10.31 -11.14
N PRO A 34 -4.02 -11.42 -11.69
CA PRO A 34 -4.37 -12.60 -10.89
C PRO A 34 -3.15 -13.18 -10.18
N ILE A 35 -3.31 -13.57 -8.92
CA ILE A 35 -2.26 -14.19 -8.12
C ILE A 35 -2.46 -15.71 -8.11
N LYS A 36 -1.43 -16.46 -8.50
CA LYS A 36 -1.41 -17.91 -8.30
C LYS A 36 -1.01 -18.20 -6.86
N TRP A 37 -1.88 -18.84 -6.09
CA TRP A 37 -1.62 -19.19 -4.71
C TRP A 37 -2.30 -20.50 -4.29
N GLU A 38 -1.86 -21.07 -3.17
CA GLU A 38 -2.38 -22.33 -2.63
C GLU A 38 -3.31 -22.05 -1.43
N PRO A 39 -4.63 -22.29 -1.57
CA PRO A 39 -5.60 -22.09 -0.48
C PRO A 39 -5.28 -22.90 0.78
N ALA A 40 -4.63 -24.05 0.65
CA ALA A 40 -4.23 -24.88 1.78
C ALA A 40 -3.36 -24.13 2.81
N ALA A 41 -2.60 -23.12 2.40
CA ALA A 41 -1.80 -22.31 3.31
C ALA A 41 -2.68 -21.52 4.31
N ILE A 42 -3.82 -21.02 3.84
CA ILE A 42 -4.81 -20.31 4.68
C ILE A 42 -5.51 -21.28 5.61
N ILE A 43 -5.90 -22.45 5.08
CA ILE A 43 -6.61 -23.49 5.84
C ILE A 43 -5.73 -24.00 6.97
N ARG A 44 -4.49 -24.40 6.68
CA ARG A 44 -3.56 -24.93 7.68
C ARG A 44 -3.27 -23.95 8.83
N LYS A 45 -3.27 -22.64 8.54
CA LYS A 45 -3.02 -21.59 9.54
C LYS A 45 -4.32 -21.05 10.17
N ASN A 46 -5.51 -21.46 9.69
CA ASN A 46 -6.79 -20.87 10.13
C ASN A 46 -6.80 -19.33 10.05
N VAL A 47 -6.32 -18.78 8.93
CA VAL A 47 -6.17 -17.34 8.73
C VAL A 47 -7.47 -16.72 8.22
N ARG A 48 -7.77 -15.51 8.65
CA ARG A 48 -8.84 -14.69 8.08
C ARG A 48 -8.27 -13.66 7.12
N MET A 49 -8.75 -13.64 5.89
CA MET A 49 -8.42 -12.62 4.90
C MET A 49 -9.57 -11.61 4.79
N ILE A 50 -9.26 -10.34 4.84
CA ILE A 50 -10.23 -9.25 4.86
C ILE A 50 -9.82 -8.22 3.82
N GLY A 51 -10.68 -8.01 2.81
CA GLY A 51 -10.52 -6.91 1.87
C GLY A 51 -10.85 -5.58 2.54
N CYS A 52 -9.98 -4.59 2.34
CA CYS A 52 -10.11 -3.27 2.92
C CYS A 52 -10.10 -2.24 1.79
N LEU A 53 -11.28 -1.75 1.41
CA LEU A 53 -11.41 -0.72 0.39
C LEU A 53 -11.81 0.61 1.03
N GLY A 54 -11.07 1.66 0.62
CA GLY A 54 -11.39 3.03 1.02
C GLY A 54 -11.00 3.39 2.45
N GLY A 55 -11.35 4.60 2.81
CA GLY A 55 -11.07 5.16 4.12
C GLY A 55 -11.94 6.39 4.37
N SER A 56 -11.91 6.86 5.60
CA SER A 56 -12.64 8.07 5.99
C SER A 56 -11.74 9.30 5.77
N PHE A 57 -12.04 10.12 4.75
CA PHE A 57 -11.33 11.39 4.52
C PHE A 57 -11.34 12.31 5.77
N PRO A 58 -12.46 12.50 6.49
CA PRO A 58 -12.45 13.31 7.72
C PRO A 58 -11.44 12.80 8.74
N ARG A 59 -11.38 11.48 8.98
CA ARG A 59 -10.41 10.89 9.91
C ARG A 59 -8.97 11.04 9.43
N ALA A 60 -8.72 10.91 8.13
CA ALA A 60 -7.40 11.12 7.55
C ALA A 60 -6.93 12.57 7.75
N ILE A 61 -7.81 13.54 7.52
CA ILE A 61 -7.55 14.96 7.76
C ILE A 61 -7.26 15.21 9.24
N ASP A 62 -8.02 14.63 10.16
CA ASP A 62 -7.77 14.76 11.60
C ASP A 62 -6.42 14.20 12.00
N PHE A 63 -5.99 13.07 11.43
CA PHE A 63 -4.67 12.50 11.69
C PHE A 63 -3.54 13.41 11.20
N LEU A 64 -3.71 14.03 10.03
CA LEU A 64 -2.76 15.01 9.50
C LEU A 64 -2.71 16.27 10.35
N LYS A 65 -3.87 16.86 10.69
CA LYS A 65 -3.97 18.07 11.52
C LYS A 65 -3.38 17.85 12.92
N SER A 66 -3.67 16.72 13.53
CA SER A 66 -3.16 16.37 14.86
C SER A 66 -1.71 15.86 14.85
N ARG A 67 -1.06 15.83 13.69
CA ARG A 67 0.32 15.34 13.49
C ARG A 67 0.53 13.89 13.97
N ARG A 68 -0.53 13.10 14.04
CA ARG A 68 -0.44 11.67 14.38
C ARG A 68 0.17 10.83 13.26
N VAL A 69 0.14 11.36 12.03
CA VAL A 69 0.80 10.77 10.87
C VAL A 69 1.69 11.85 10.24
N ASN A 70 2.95 11.48 10.01
CA ASN A 70 3.90 12.34 9.29
C ASN A 70 4.09 11.81 7.86
N THR A 71 3.54 12.52 6.88
CA THR A 71 3.63 12.15 5.46
C THR A 71 4.80 12.82 4.74
N LYS A 72 5.46 13.81 5.34
CA LYS A 72 6.56 14.55 4.72
C LYS A 72 7.71 13.66 4.21
N PRO A 73 8.16 12.64 4.96
CA PRO A 73 9.25 11.77 4.50
C PRO A 73 8.88 10.91 3.28
N LEU A 74 7.57 10.79 2.96
CA LEU A 74 7.12 10.04 1.80
C LEU A 74 7.25 10.83 0.51
N VAL A 75 7.28 12.17 0.57
CA VAL A 75 7.48 13.03 -0.60
C VAL A 75 8.95 13.03 -0.98
N THR A 76 9.28 12.32 -2.04
CA THR A 76 10.67 12.18 -2.52
C THR A 76 11.03 13.19 -3.60
N HIS A 77 10.04 13.61 -4.40
CA HIS A 77 10.28 14.52 -5.52
C HIS A 77 9.16 15.57 -5.63
N GLU A 78 9.53 16.77 -6.03
CA GLU A 78 8.60 17.86 -6.31
C GLU A 78 8.94 18.48 -7.67
N PHE A 79 7.94 18.66 -8.52
CA PHE A 79 8.08 19.25 -9.85
C PHE A 79 7.13 20.43 -10.02
N PRO A 80 7.51 21.49 -10.75
CA PRO A 80 6.56 22.50 -11.18
C PRO A 80 5.61 21.91 -12.23
N LEU A 81 4.41 22.47 -12.37
CA LEU A 81 3.40 22.01 -13.32
C LEU A 81 3.94 21.92 -14.77
N ALA A 82 4.81 22.87 -15.15
CA ALA A 82 5.45 22.86 -16.46
C ALA A 82 6.28 21.60 -16.77
N ARG A 83 6.69 20.86 -15.74
CA ARG A 83 7.44 19.59 -15.83
C ARG A 83 6.59 18.38 -15.41
N ALA A 84 5.27 18.46 -15.55
CA ALA A 84 4.36 17.39 -15.14
C ALA A 84 4.70 16.05 -15.80
N ARG A 85 5.11 16.05 -17.08
CA ARG A 85 5.52 14.82 -17.78
C ARG A 85 6.66 14.11 -17.07
N GLU A 86 7.71 14.85 -16.67
CA GLU A 86 8.84 14.28 -15.93
C GLU A 86 8.43 13.76 -14.56
N ALA A 87 7.46 14.43 -13.91
CA ALA A 87 6.90 13.97 -12.65
C ALA A 87 6.26 12.58 -12.79
N PHE A 88 5.47 12.35 -13.86
CA PHE A 88 4.87 11.04 -14.13
C PHE A 88 5.94 10.00 -14.46
N GLU A 89 6.91 10.33 -15.30
CA GLU A 89 8.02 9.42 -15.64
C GLU A 89 8.83 9.03 -14.40
N THR A 90 9.04 9.97 -13.47
CA THR A 90 9.73 9.72 -12.20
C THR A 90 8.90 8.82 -11.27
N GLN A 91 7.59 9.04 -11.17
CA GLN A 91 6.71 8.23 -10.32
C GLN A 91 6.68 6.74 -10.74
N LEU A 92 6.94 6.45 -12.03
CA LEU A 92 7.00 5.06 -12.52
C LEU A 92 8.26 4.32 -12.10
N LYS A 93 9.27 5.04 -11.61
CA LYS A 93 10.52 4.45 -11.12
C LYS A 93 10.39 4.08 -9.64
N ALA A 94 9.84 2.91 -9.36
CA ALA A 94 9.50 2.47 -8.01
C ALA A 94 10.69 2.42 -7.04
N ASP A 95 11.92 2.26 -7.56
CA ASP A 95 13.14 2.20 -6.75
C ASP A 95 13.65 3.59 -6.35
N GLU A 96 13.22 4.64 -7.05
CA GLU A 96 13.70 6.02 -6.86
C GLU A 96 12.65 6.92 -6.19
N ALA A 97 11.37 6.67 -6.46
CA ALA A 97 10.27 7.56 -6.06
C ALA A 97 9.20 6.85 -5.22
N VAL A 98 8.98 7.35 -4.01
CA VAL A 98 7.86 6.92 -3.16
C VAL A 98 6.63 7.75 -3.47
N LYS A 99 6.75 9.07 -3.45
CA LYS A 99 5.67 10.02 -3.77
C LYS A 99 6.22 11.22 -4.51
N VAL A 100 5.67 11.46 -5.69
CA VAL A 100 5.97 12.64 -6.50
C VAL A 100 4.82 13.64 -6.39
N LEU A 101 5.14 14.91 -6.16
CA LEU A 101 4.18 16.00 -6.15
C LEU A 101 4.41 16.92 -7.33
N VAL A 102 3.32 17.44 -7.91
CA VAL A 102 3.34 18.51 -8.90
C VAL A 102 2.76 19.76 -8.24
N LYS A 103 3.50 20.87 -8.30
CA LYS A 103 3.10 22.17 -7.77
C LYS A 103 2.71 23.10 -8.90
N PRO A 104 1.64 23.90 -8.74
CA PRO A 104 1.26 24.94 -9.69
C PRO A 104 2.36 25.98 -9.89
#